data_35554488d8dfdbd2678622eb8bdebc06
#
_entry.id   35554488d8dfdbd2678622eb8bdebc06
#
_cell.length_a   1.000
_cell.length_b   1.000
_cell.length_c   1.000
_cell.angle_alpha   90.00
_cell.angle_beta   90.00
_cell.angle_gamma   90.00
#
_symmetry.space_group_name_H-M   'P 1'
#
loop_
_entity.id
_entity.type
_entity.pdbx_description
1 polymer ?
#
loop_
_entity_poly.entity_id
_entity_poly.type
_entity_poly.pdbx_seq_one_letter_code
_entity_poly.pdbx_strand_id
1 'polypeptide(L)'
;MDFTSAAPSVVKSIRQRDLLNTWLRLYARQQIAPAIWEYQPARLEEELLDLIYFTVELSTPTPRLVIPSEGTRISRAYGHTGKGVSLDDYVGPRLAPYVVPIYHECVTRALPVYSVADVEDIYGRIVAYERLLLPFLTDGRVSHVIASVKTFCEDGGFEIRNLMRGNDALPRPKLRAAIDRELFHRAPGRIAPADPVEFSEQPGSAITTETIELN
;
A
#
# COMPACT_ATOMS: atom_id res chain seq x y z
N MET A 1 -9.59 1.78 13.42
CA MET A 1 -9.12 0.59 12.67
C MET A 1 -7.62 0.52 12.87
N ASP A 2 -7.16 -0.59 13.42
CA ASP A 2 -5.75 -0.80 13.76
C ASP A 2 -4.92 -1.19 12.54
N PHE A 3 -3.59 -1.07 12.65
CA PHE A 3 -2.66 -1.52 11.63
C PHE A 3 -2.41 -3.01 11.76
N THR A 4 -2.47 -3.72 10.64
CA THR A 4 -2.12 -5.14 10.55
C THR A 4 -0.75 -5.30 9.88
N SER A 5 0.01 -6.34 10.25
CA SER A 5 1.18 -6.72 9.46
C SER A 5 0.73 -7.48 8.22
N ALA A 6 1.32 -7.17 7.07
CA ALA A 6 0.95 -7.79 5.81
C ALA A 6 2.15 -8.06 4.91
N ALA A 7 2.02 -9.06 4.04
CA ALA A 7 2.97 -9.34 2.98
C ALA A 7 2.87 -8.29 1.85
N PRO A 8 3.91 -8.07 1.03
CA PRO A 8 3.90 -7.12 -0.08
C PRO A 8 2.76 -7.31 -1.10
N SER A 9 2.22 -8.52 -1.21
CA SER A 9 1.09 -8.87 -2.09
C SER A 9 -0.22 -8.15 -1.74
N VAL A 10 -0.32 -7.53 -0.55
CA VAL A 10 -1.47 -6.72 -0.15
C VAL A 10 -1.65 -5.48 -1.04
N VAL A 11 -0.56 -4.95 -1.61
CA VAL A 11 -0.58 -3.80 -2.54
C VAL A 11 -1.17 -4.25 -3.88
N LYS A 12 -2.33 -3.72 -4.25
CA LYS A 12 -3.08 -4.15 -5.44
C LYS A 12 -2.59 -3.49 -6.71
N SER A 13 -2.31 -2.19 -6.70
CA SER A 13 -1.83 -1.46 -7.87
C SER A 13 -0.47 -1.98 -8.33
N ILE A 14 -0.38 -2.39 -9.61
CA ILE A 14 0.87 -2.86 -10.23
C ILE A 14 1.96 -1.79 -10.12
N ARG A 15 1.62 -0.54 -10.38
CA ARG A 15 2.57 0.57 -10.32
C ARG A 15 3.10 0.81 -8.90
N GLN A 16 2.22 0.76 -7.90
CA GLN A 16 2.67 0.83 -6.50
C GLN A 16 3.52 -0.38 -6.09
N ARG A 17 3.21 -1.58 -6.61
CA ARG A 17 4.07 -2.76 -6.41
C ARG A 17 5.46 -2.59 -7.00
N ASP A 18 5.59 -1.96 -8.16
CA ASP A 18 6.90 -1.70 -8.77
C ASP A 18 7.74 -0.74 -7.89
N LEU A 19 7.11 0.31 -7.35
CA LEU A 19 7.74 1.21 -6.38
C LEU A 19 8.16 0.46 -5.11
N LEU A 20 7.24 -0.31 -4.53
CA LEU A 20 7.50 -1.12 -3.33
C LEU A 20 8.61 -2.15 -3.57
N ASN A 21 8.61 -2.87 -4.69
CA ASN A 21 9.61 -3.88 -5.01
C ASN A 21 11.02 -3.27 -5.15
N THR A 22 11.11 -2.04 -5.66
CA THR A 22 12.39 -1.32 -5.71
C THR A 22 12.88 -0.99 -4.31
N TRP A 23 12.01 -0.50 -3.42
CA TRP A 23 12.31 -0.25 -2.02
C TRP A 23 12.74 -1.54 -1.28
N LEU A 24 11.99 -2.64 -1.45
CA LEU A 24 12.28 -3.92 -0.82
C LEU A 24 13.62 -4.53 -1.28
N ARG A 25 14.00 -4.34 -2.55
CA ARG A 25 15.32 -4.79 -3.04
C ARG A 25 16.46 -4.06 -2.36
N LEU A 26 16.33 -2.76 -2.12
CA LEU A 26 17.32 -1.98 -1.38
C LEU A 26 17.35 -2.41 0.09
N TYR A 27 16.20 -2.53 0.71
CA TYR A 27 16.04 -3.03 2.07
C TYR A 27 16.71 -4.40 2.27
N ALA A 28 16.49 -5.34 1.34
CA ALA A 28 17.06 -6.69 1.43
C ALA A 28 18.61 -6.72 1.45
N ARG A 29 19.25 -5.70 0.90
CA ARG A 29 20.74 -5.60 0.90
C ARG A 29 21.29 -5.16 2.25
N GLN A 30 20.60 -4.29 2.95
CA GLN A 30 21.11 -3.61 4.14
C GLN A 30 20.34 -3.97 5.42
N GLN A 31 19.17 -4.59 5.30
CA GLN A 31 18.23 -4.92 6.39
C GLN A 31 17.74 -3.69 7.18
N ILE A 32 17.86 -2.51 6.57
CA ILE A 32 17.35 -1.24 7.08
C ILE A 32 16.64 -0.50 5.93
N ALA A 33 15.78 0.46 6.25
CA ALA A 33 15.15 1.29 5.23
C ALA A 33 16.24 2.04 4.42
N PRO A 34 16.12 2.11 3.08
CA PRO A 34 17.14 2.70 2.24
C PRO A 34 17.25 4.21 2.42
N ALA A 35 18.37 4.78 1.94
CA ALA A 35 18.49 6.22 1.75
C ALA A 35 17.74 6.67 0.48
N ILE A 36 17.22 7.90 0.50
CA ILE A 36 16.39 8.38 -0.62
C ILE A 36 17.15 8.48 -1.94
N TRP A 37 18.46 8.80 -1.89
CA TRP A 37 19.29 8.91 -3.10
C TRP A 37 19.61 7.56 -3.77
N GLU A 38 19.45 6.44 -3.05
CA GLU A 38 19.58 5.09 -3.59
C GLU A 38 18.32 4.63 -4.34
N TYR A 39 17.20 5.31 -4.10
CA TYR A 39 15.89 4.92 -4.60
C TYR A 39 15.64 5.45 -6.00
N GLN A 40 15.87 4.60 -7.00
CA GLN A 40 15.74 4.93 -8.43
C GLN A 40 14.85 3.89 -9.13
N PRO A 41 13.53 3.94 -8.98
CA PRO A 41 12.63 3.06 -9.71
C PRO A 41 12.62 3.39 -11.20
N ALA A 42 12.60 2.35 -12.04
CA ALA A 42 12.75 2.49 -13.50
C ALA A 42 11.67 3.36 -14.18
N ARG A 43 10.50 3.50 -13.55
CA ARG A 43 9.35 4.26 -14.10
C ARG A 43 8.91 5.41 -13.21
N LEU A 44 9.85 6.01 -12.48
CA LEU A 44 9.51 7.08 -11.54
C LEU A 44 8.81 8.26 -12.22
N GLU A 45 9.26 8.62 -13.42
CA GLU A 45 8.71 9.74 -14.19
C GLU A 45 7.22 9.55 -14.51
N GLU A 46 6.79 8.32 -14.80
CA GLU A 46 5.38 8.00 -15.08
C GLU A 46 4.50 8.14 -13.84
N GLU A 47 5.09 8.11 -12.65
CA GLU A 47 4.40 8.16 -11.37
C GLU A 47 4.36 9.56 -10.74
N LEU A 48 5.17 10.50 -11.24
CA LEU A 48 5.32 11.84 -10.63
C LEU A 48 3.99 12.58 -10.38
N LEU A 49 2.98 12.34 -11.23
CA LEU A 49 1.65 12.95 -11.07
C LEU A 49 0.91 12.48 -9.82
N ASP A 50 1.24 11.27 -9.35
CA ASP A 50 0.59 10.55 -8.26
C ASP A 50 1.49 10.42 -7.01
N LEU A 51 2.63 11.13 -6.98
CA LEU A 51 3.57 11.10 -5.85
C LEU A 51 3.51 12.36 -5.02
N ILE A 52 3.72 12.21 -3.72
CA ILE A 52 4.01 13.29 -2.78
C ILE A 52 5.33 12.95 -2.09
N TYR A 53 6.23 13.92 -2.04
CA TYR A 53 7.46 13.83 -1.27
C TYR A 53 7.27 14.55 0.05
N PHE A 54 7.77 13.96 1.13
CA PHE A 54 7.77 14.56 2.46
C PHE A 54 9.18 14.58 3.03
N THR A 55 9.53 15.68 3.68
CA THR A 55 10.63 15.75 4.65
C THR A 55 10.06 15.56 6.03
N VAL A 56 10.78 14.84 6.90
CA VAL A 56 10.37 14.55 8.27
C VAL A 56 11.22 15.37 9.22
N GLU A 57 10.57 16.28 9.95
CA GLU A 57 11.18 17.10 11.00
C GLU A 57 10.96 16.42 12.34
N LEU A 58 12.07 16.08 13.03
CA LEU A 58 12.07 15.40 14.33
C LEU A 58 12.36 16.36 15.50
N SER A 59 12.23 17.66 15.29
CA SER A 59 12.48 18.69 16.30
C SER A 59 11.39 18.76 17.38
N THR A 60 10.26 18.10 17.17
CA THR A 60 9.12 18.03 18.09
C THR A 60 8.91 16.59 18.56
N PRO A 61 8.22 16.36 19.71
CA PRO A 61 7.89 15.01 20.20
C PRO A 61 7.15 14.15 19.18
N THR A 62 6.34 14.79 18.32
CA THR A 62 5.62 14.14 17.21
C THR A 62 6.27 14.53 15.90
N PRO A 63 6.63 13.56 15.02
CA PRO A 63 7.21 13.85 13.72
C PRO A 63 6.32 14.79 12.90
N ARG A 64 6.87 15.88 12.38
CA ARG A 64 6.18 16.78 11.47
C ARG A 64 6.61 16.46 10.05
N LEU A 65 5.64 16.23 9.18
CA LEU A 65 5.89 15.97 7.77
C LEU A 65 5.58 17.23 6.95
N VAL A 66 6.57 17.71 6.19
CA VAL A 66 6.44 18.88 5.32
C VAL A 66 6.54 18.44 3.87
N ILE A 67 5.78 19.04 2.97
CA ILE A 67 5.67 18.67 1.55
C ILE A 67 6.61 19.57 0.72
N PRO A 68 7.81 19.14 0.29
CA PRO A 68 8.64 19.90 -0.63
C PRO A 68 8.11 19.85 -2.07
N SER A 69 7.46 18.75 -2.46
CA SER A 69 6.89 18.61 -3.80
C SER A 69 5.75 17.60 -3.83
N GLU A 70 4.83 17.79 -4.75
CA GLU A 70 3.69 16.93 -5.00
C GLU A 70 3.33 16.86 -6.48
N GLY A 71 2.71 15.76 -6.90
CA GLY A 71 2.16 15.59 -8.23
C GLY A 71 0.85 16.37 -8.43
N THR A 72 0.62 16.82 -9.65
CA THR A 72 -0.55 17.66 -9.98
C THR A 72 -1.88 16.95 -9.80
N ARG A 73 -1.90 15.62 -9.86
CA ARG A 73 -3.12 14.84 -9.62
C ARG A 73 -3.53 14.90 -8.16
N ILE A 74 -2.54 14.94 -7.27
CA ILE A 74 -2.75 15.06 -5.83
C ILE A 74 -3.32 16.43 -5.47
N SER A 75 -2.68 17.51 -5.94
CA SER A 75 -3.17 18.87 -5.68
C SER A 75 -4.58 19.09 -6.24
N ARG A 76 -4.93 18.44 -7.35
CA ARG A 76 -6.32 18.46 -7.87
C ARG A 76 -7.29 17.73 -6.93
N ALA A 77 -6.89 16.57 -6.36
CA ALA A 77 -7.74 15.83 -5.43
C ALA A 77 -8.00 16.61 -4.13
N TYR A 78 -7.01 17.37 -3.66
CA TYR A 78 -7.15 18.23 -2.47
C TYR A 78 -7.66 19.64 -2.77
N GLY A 79 -7.71 20.03 -4.04
CA GLY A 79 -8.17 21.35 -4.49
C GLY A 79 -7.18 22.50 -4.29
N HIS A 80 -5.98 22.22 -3.81
CA HIS A 80 -4.89 23.19 -3.61
C HIS A 80 -3.54 22.49 -3.55
N THR A 81 -2.46 23.28 -3.67
CA THR A 81 -1.10 22.76 -3.52
C THR A 81 -0.72 22.63 -2.05
N GLY A 82 -0.01 21.55 -1.71
CA GLY A 82 0.59 21.31 -0.40
C GLY A 82 2.05 21.72 -0.30
N LYS A 83 2.65 22.24 -1.39
CA LYS A 83 4.07 22.59 -1.42
C LYS A 83 4.43 23.62 -0.34
N GLY A 84 5.38 23.27 0.52
CA GLY A 84 5.84 24.09 1.65
C GLY A 84 4.94 23.99 2.90
N VAL A 85 3.87 23.20 2.86
CA VAL A 85 2.87 23.08 3.92
C VAL A 85 3.09 21.78 4.69
N SER A 86 2.75 21.75 5.98
CA SER A 86 2.75 20.50 6.76
C SER A 86 1.60 19.59 6.34
N LEU A 87 1.77 18.28 6.56
CA LEU A 87 0.73 17.30 6.27
C LEU A 87 -0.58 17.65 6.99
N ASP A 88 -0.51 18.02 8.28
CA ASP A 88 -1.68 18.34 9.09
C ASP A 88 -2.47 19.52 8.51
N ASP A 89 -1.75 20.60 8.16
CA ASP A 89 -2.36 21.78 7.54
C ASP A 89 -2.91 21.47 6.14
N TYR A 90 -2.18 20.64 5.38
CA TYR A 90 -2.58 20.27 4.02
C TYR A 90 -3.88 19.48 3.98
N VAL A 91 -3.99 18.44 4.82
CA VAL A 91 -5.21 17.63 4.88
C VAL A 91 -6.34 18.32 5.64
N GLY A 92 -5.98 19.25 6.53
CA GLY A 92 -6.92 20.03 7.37
C GLY A 92 -7.54 19.22 8.50
N PRO A 93 -8.22 19.89 9.45
CA PRO A 93 -8.67 19.28 10.70
C PRO A 93 -9.68 18.15 10.52
N ARG A 94 -10.44 18.16 9.44
CA ARG A 94 -11.44 17.12 9.15
C ARG A 94 -10.80 15.79 8.77
N LEU A 95 -9.75 15.80 7.96
CA LEU A 95 -9.09 14.58 7.46
C LEU A 95 -7.88 14.17 8.30
N ALA A 96 -7.27 15.08 9.06
CA ALA A 96 -6.08 14.81 9.85
C ALA A 96 -6.22 13.57 10.76
N PRO A 97 -7.32 13.35 11.49
CA PRO A 97 -7.49 12.16 12.34
C PRO A 97 -7.46 10.83 11.57
N TYR A 98 -7.76 10.85 10.29
CA TYR A 98 -7.79 9.66 9.43
C TYR A 98 -6.49 9.45 8.66
N VAL A 99 -5.79 10.53 8.34
CA VAL A 99 -4.61 10.51 7.44
C VAL A 99 -3.31 10.53 8.22
N VAL A 100 -3.14 11.45 9.16
CA VAL A 100 -1.87 11.68 9.88
C VAL A 100 -1.36 10.43 10.60
N PRO A 101 -2.19 9.62 11.29
CA PRO A 101 -1.72 8.40 11.95
C PRO A 101 -1.09 7.38 10.99
N ILE A 102 -1.47 7.37 9.70
CA ILE A 102 -0.91 6.47 8.69
C ILE A 102 0.56 6.82 8.41
N TYR A 103 0.86 8.12 8.34
CA TYR A 103 2.22 8.61 8.14
C TYR A 103 3.08 8.42 9.39
N HIS A 104 2.54 8.68 10.57
CA HIS A 104 3.24 8.44 11.82
C HIS A 104 3.62 6.97 11.99
N GLU A 105 2.72 6.04 11.64
CA GLU A 105 3.01 4.60 11.65
C GLU A 105 4.20 4.26 10.73
N CYS A 106 4.23 4.83 9.51
CA CYS A 106 5.32 4.64 8.56
C CYS A 106 6.65 5.16 9.12
N VAL A 107 6.65 6.36 9.71
CA VAL A 107 7.86 6.97 10.30
C VAL A 107 8.33 6.20 11.53
N THR A 108 7.42 5.84 12.44
CA THR A 108 7.74 5.16 13.70
C THR A 108 8.31 3.77 13.47
N ARG A 109 7.72 3.01 12.55
CA ARG A 109 8.20 1.64 12.22
C ARG A 109 9.37 1.63 11.25
N ALA A 110 9.63 2.72 10.53
CA ALA A 110 10.55 2.76 9.40
C ALA A 110 10.27 1.63 8.38
N LEU A 111 8.99 1.31 8.17
CA LEU A 111 8.49 0.29 7.25
C LEU A 111 7.51 0.89 6.24
N PRO A 112 7.38 0.31 5.04
CA PRO A 112 6.33 0.69 4.12
C PRO A 112 4.94 0.47 4.74
N VAL A 113 4.06 1.44 4.53
CA VAL A 113 2.66 1.35 4.98
C VAL A 113 1.74 1.47 3.78
N TYR A 114 0.76 0.58 3.71
CA TYR A 114 -0.27 0.60 2.68
C TYR A 114 -1.64 0.79 3.31
N SER A 115 -2.43 1.69 2.75
CA SER A 115 -3.79 1.93 3.22
C SER A 115 -4.75 2.08 2.05
N VAL A 116 -5.97 1.62 2.26
CA VAL A 116 -7.11 1.77 1.34
C VAL A 116 -8.27 2.36 2.12
N ALA A 117 -8.89 3.38 1.56
CA ALA A 117 -10.11 3.96 2.09
C ALA A 117 -11.08 4.25 0.93
N ASP A 118 -12.37 4.11 1.18
CA ASP A 118 -13.40 4.63 0.28
C ASP A 118 -13.61 6.11 0.57
N VAL A 119 -13.66 6.91 -0.47
CA VAL A 119 -14.04 8.32 -0.46
C VAL A 119 -15.16 8.53 -1.48
N GLU A 120 -15.94 9.57 -1.31
CA GLU A 120 -17.01 9.90 -2.25
C GLU A 120 -16.60 11.10 -3.11
N ASP A 121 -16.77 11.00 -4.43
CA ASP A 121 -16.60 12.15 -5.31
C ASP A 121 -17.78 13.13 -5.18
N ILE A 122 -17.71 14.27 -5.86
CA ILE A 122 -18.76 15.30 -5.81
C ILE A 122 -20.13 14.84 -6.35
N TYR A 123 -20.18 13.69 -7.01
CA TYR A 123 -21.42 13.07 -7.52
C TYR A 123 -21.87 11.89 -6.67
N GLY A 124 -21.24 11.65 -5.51
CA GLY A 124 -21.56 10.54 -4.61
C GLY A 124 -21.04 9.18 -5.06
N ARG A 125 -20.13 9.12 -6.03
CA ARG A 125 -19.52 7.87 -6.48
C ARG A 125 -18.45 7.44 -5.50
N ILE A 126 -18.43 6.14 -5.20
CA ILE A 126 -17.42 5.56 -4.31
C ILE A 126 -16.12 5.35 -5.08
N VAL A 127 -15.07 5.96 -4.58
CA VAL A 127 -13.72 5.89 -5.13
C VAL A 127 -12.80 5.26 -4.09
N ALA A 128 -12.17 4.15 -4.43
CA ALA A 128 -11.11 3.56 -3.62
C ALA A 128 -9.86 4.46 -3.73
N TYR A 129 -9.41 4.94 -2.58
CA TYR A 129 -8.20 5.77 -2.44
C TYR A 129 -7.10 4.92 -1.81
N GLU A 130 -6.16 4.48 -2.64
CA GLU A 130 -5.04 3.64 -2.25
C GLU A 130 -3.81 4.51 -2.01
N ARG A 131 -3.16 4.32 -0.86
CA ARG A 131 -1.93 5.03 -0.49
C ARG A 131 -0.86 4.05 -0.09
N LEU A 132 0.30 4.15 -0.74
CA LEU A 132 1.53 3.46 -0.36
C LEU A 132 2.53 4.49 0.15
N LEU A 133 3.02 4.32 1.36
CA LEU A 133 4.06 5.13 1.98
C LEU A 133 5.37 4.35 2.01
N LEU A 134 6.46 4.98 1.59
CA LEU A 134 7.80 4.42 1.58
C LEU A 134 8.72 5.31 2.41
N PRO A 135 9.25 4.83 3.56
CA PRO A 135 10.15 5.60 4.40
C PRO A 135 11.61 5.50 3.92
N PHE A 136 12.38 6.57 4.13
CA PHE A 136 13.80 6.64 3.81
C PHE A 136 14.59 7.21 4.96
N LEU A 137 15.79 6.65 5.21
CA LEU A 137 16.63 7.03 6.33
C LEU A 137 17.73 8.02 5.93
N THR A 138 18.08 8.87 6.88
CA THR A 138 19.34 9.58 6.95
C THR A 138 19.82 9.49 8.40
N ASP A 139 21.08 9.11 8.60
CA ASP A 139 21.69 8.95 9.93
C ASP A 139 20.85 8.07 10.90
N GLY A 140 20.31 6.97 10.37
CA GLY A 140 19.54 5.99 11.14
C GLY A 140 18.12 6.42 11.54
N ARG A 141 17.63 7.55 11.03
CA ARG A 141 16.28 8.07 11.31
C ARG A 141 15.52 8.31 10.00
N VAL A 142 14.19 8.12 10.05
CA VAL A 142 13.35 8.45 8.89
C VAL A 142 13.38 9.96 8.67
N SER A 143 13.96 10.37 7.55
CA SER A 143 14.11 11.77 7.13
C SER A 143 13.20 12.14 5.98
N HIS A 144 12.76 11.14 5.19
CA HIS A 144 11.88 11.36 4.05
C HIS A 144 10.83 10.25 3.97
N VAL A 145 9.68 10.60 3.40
CA VAL A 145 8.63 9.65 3.02
C VAL A 145 8.18 9.99 1.60
N ILE A 146 8.09 8.98 0.74
CA ILE A 146 7.41 9.09 -0.55
C ILE A 146 6.04 8.44 -0.41
N ALA A 147 4.99 9.19 -0.71
CA ALA A 147 3.63 8.67 -0.80
C ALA A 147 3.22 8.51 -2.27
N SER A 148 2.83 7.32 -2.66
CA SER A 148 2.17 7.05 -3.94
C SER A 148 0.68 6.90 -3.70
N VAL A 149 -0.12 7.62 -4.47
CA VAL A 149 -1.59 7.60 -4.38
C VAL A 149 -2.17 7.08 -5.67
N LYS A 150 -3.09 6.11 -5.56
CA LYS A 150 -3.90 5.63 -6.69
C LYS A 150 -5.37 5.71 -6.32
N THR A 151 -6.19 5.99 -7.31
CA THR A 151 -7.64 6.10 -7.18
C THR A 151 -8.30 5.19 -8.20
N PHE A 152 -9.31 4.45 -7.75
CA PHE A 152 -10.04 3.52 -8.57
C PHE A 152 -11.54 3.61 -8.26
N CYS A 153 -12.38 3.62 -9.29
CA CYS A 153 -13.82 3.56 -9.17
C CYS A 153 -14.34 2.38 -9.99
N GLU A 154 -15.10 1.47 -9.37
CA GLU A 154 -15.65 0.29 -10.03
C GLU A 154 -16.69 0.66 -11.09
N ASP A 155 -17.44 1.73 -10.86
CA ASP A 155 -18.49 2.23 -11.75
C ASP A 155 -17.93 3.01 -12.98
N GLY A 156 -16.61 3.04 -13.15
CA GLY A 156 -15.95 3.71 -14.27
C GLY A 156 -15.37 5.08 -13.91
N GLY A 157 -15.75 6.14 -14.67
CA GLY A 157 -15.17 7.46 -14.48
C GLY A 157 -15.67 8.15 -13.20
N PHE A 158 -14.78 8.89 -12.54
CA PHE A 158 -15.07 9.73 -11.37
C PHE A 158 -14.39 11.10 -11.50
N GLU A 159 -14.83 12.07 -10.70
CA GLU A 159 -14.22 13.39 -10.68
C GLU A 159 -13.12 13.46 -9.61
N ILE A 160 -11.89 13.70 -10.07
CA ILE A 160 -10.73 13.81 -9.17
C ILE A 160 -10.69 15.17 -8.45
N ARG A 161 -11.28 16.22 -9.06
CA ARG A 161 -11.23 17.56 -8.48
C ARG A 161 -11.93 17.59 -7.13
N ASN A 162 -11.22 18.06 -6.13
CA ASN A 162 -11.71 18.17 -4.76
C ASN A 162 -12.17 16.82 -4.14
N LEU A 163 -11.73 15.68 -4.66
CA LEU A 163 -12.11 14.36 -4.16
C LEU A 163 -11.98 14.24 -2.63
N MET A 164 -10.95 14.84 -2.06
CA MET A 164 -10.69 14.80 -0.62
C MET A 164 -11.40 15.90 0.18
N ARG A 165 -12.05 16.86 -0.49
CA ARG A 165 -12.69 18.01 0.15
C ARG A 165 -14.13 18.25 -0.30
N GLY A 166 -14.55 17.65 -1.41
CA GLY A 166 -15.80 17.97 -2.09
C GLY A 166 -17.08 17.62 -1.34
N ASN A 167 -17.01 16.64 -0.44
CA ASN A 167 -18.14 16.17 0.35
C ASN A 167 -17.82 16.21 1.84
N ASP A 168 -18.83 16.37 2.67
CA ASP A 168 -18.71 16.25 4.12
C ASP A 168 -18.49 14.78 4.56
N ALA A 169 -18.60 13.84 3.64
CA ALA A 169 -18.35 12.44 3.89
C ALA A 169 -16.90 12.19 4.31
N LEU A 170 -16.72 11.46 5.39
CA LEU A 170 -15.38 11.06 5.88
C LEU A 170 -14.90 9.83 5.14
N PRO A 171 -13.57 9.71 4.91
CA PRO A 171 -12.99 8.50 4.36
C PRO A 171 -13.37 7.28 5.20
N ARG A 172 -13.82 6.21 4.55
CA ARG A 172 -14.14 4.93 5.22
C ARG A 172 -12.93 4.01 5.09
N PRO A 173 -12.15 3.78 6.16
CA PRO A 173 -10.98 2.92 6.10
C PRO A 173 -11.38 1.47 5.78
N LYS A 174 -10.76 0.88 4.76
CA LYS A 174 -10.92 -0.54 4.38
C LYS A 174 -9.73 -1.38 4.83
N LEU A 175 -8.52 -0.80 4.75
CA LEU A 175 -7.29 -1.48 5.07
C LEU A 175 -6.25 -0.48 5.60
N ARG A 176 -5.51 -0.89 6.62
CA ARG A 176 -4.27 -0.26 7.08
C ARG A 176 -3.27 -1.36 7.39
N ALA A 177 -2.18 -1.41 6.65
CA ALA A 177 -1.19 -2.46 6.77
C ALA A 177 0.24 -1.90 6.79
N ALA A 178 1.03 -2.31 7.77
CA ALA A 178 2.48 -2.19 7.70
C ALA A 178 3.04 -3.40 6.95
N ILE A 179 3.90 -3.17 5.96
CA ILE A 179 4.52 -4.26 5.21
C ILE A 179 5.72 -4.75 6.01
N ASP A 180 5.51 -5.89 6.67
CA ASP A 180 6.44 -6.43 7.62
C ASP A 180 7.55 -7.23 6.92
N ARG A 181 8.78 -6.92 7.30
CA ARG A 181 9.98 -7.59 6.80
C ARG A 181 10.01 -9.09 7.11
N GLU A 182 9.47 -9.52 8.27
CA GLU A 182 9.48 -10.93 8.64
C GLU A 182 8.58 -11.74 7.71
N LEU A 183 7.45 -11.18 7.28
CA LEU A 183 6.60 -11.81 6.27
C LEU A 183 7.26 -11.83 4.89
N PHE A 184 8.11 -10.86 4.59
CA PHE A 184 8.86 -10.81 3.34
C PHE A 184 10.01 -11.83 3.32
N HIS A 185 10.68 -12.04 4.45
CA HIS A 185 11.79 -12.98 4.58
C HIS A 185 11.39 -14.39 5.00
N ARG A 186 10.13 -14.64 5.31
CA ARG A 186 9.67 -16.02 5.47
C ARG A 186 9.87 -16.73 4.14
N ALA A 187 10.89 -17.60 4.10
CA ALA A 187 10.99 -18.58 3.04
C ALA A 187 9.61 -19.26 2.92
N PRO A 188 9.10 -19.50 1.69
CA PRO A 188 7.88 -20.29 1.52
C PRO A 188 8.07 -21.53 2.39
N GLY A 189 7.17 -21.73 3.36
CA GLY A 189 7.28 -22.80 4.31
C GLY A 189 7.57 -24.07 3.52
N ARG A 190 8.59 -24.84 3.91
CA ARG A 190 8.76 -26.19 3.38
C ARG A 190 7.39 -26.82 3.56
N ILE A 191 6.73 -27.12 2.46
CA ILE A 191 5.60 -28.03 2.47
C ILE A 191 6.22 -29.29 3.05
N ALA A 192 5.89 -29.62 4.31
CA ALA A 192 6.26 -30.90 4.87
C ALA A 192 5.78 -31.93 3.83
N PRO A 193 6.65 -32.86 3.37
CA PRO A 193 6.17 -33.87 2.47
C PRO A 193 4.95 -34.49 3.15
N ALA A 194 3.81 -34.47 2.44
CA ALA A 194 2.63 -35.17 2.94
C ALA A 194 3.06 -36.57 3.26
N ASP A 195 2.69 -37.07 4.44
CA ASP A 195 2.90 -38.45 4.76
C ASP A 195 2.42 -39.30 3.58
N PRO A 196 3.21 -40.29 3.15
CA PRO A 196 2.84 -41.12 2.02
C PRO A 196 1.43 -41.64 2.27
N VAL A 197 0.51 -41.28 1.37
CA VAL A 197 -0.85 -41.81 1.41
C VAL A 197 -0.68 -43.29 1.11
N GLU A 198 -0.76 -44.14 2.15
CA GLU A 198 -0.87 -45.58 1.97
C GLU A 198 -2.20 -45.86 1.26
N PHE A 199 -2.11 -46.08 -0.04
CA PHE A 199 -3.20 -46.66 -0.77
C PHE A 199 -3.35 -48.10 -0.24
N SER A 200 -4.32 -48.34 0.65
CA SER A 200 -4.74 -49.69 0.98
C SER A 200 -5.34 -50.30 -0.27
N GLU A 201 -4.58 -51.15 -0.92
CA GLU A 201 -5.12 -52.07 -1.94
C GLU A 201 -6.15 -52.95 -1.25
N GLN A 202 -7.41 -52.63 -1.33
CA GLN A 202 -8.46 -53.61 -1.08
C GLN A 202 -8.48 -54.59 -2.25
N PRO A 203 -8.22 -55.87 -2.03
CA PRO A 203 -8.28 -56.87 -3.09
C PRO A 203 -9.74 -57.12 -3.48
N GLY A 204 -10.03 -56.83 -4.72
CA GLY A 204 -11.00 -57.59 -5.47
C GLY A 204 -12.48 -57.45 -5.15
N SER A 205 -13.12 -56.58 -5.92
CA SER A 205 -14.48 -56.89 -6.36
C SER A 205 -14.41 -57.13 -7.88
N ALA A 206 -14.61 -58.40 -8.25
CA ALA A 206 -14.63 -58.83 -9.65
C ALA A 206 -15.79 -58.14 -10.38
N ILE A 207 -15.45 -57.40 -11.41
CA ILE A 207 -16.44 -56.85 -12.33
C ILE A 207 -16.89 -57.99 -13.22
N THR A 208 -18.11 -58.46 -13.01
CA THR A 208 -18.80 -59.36 -13.89
C THR A 208 -19.18 -58.61 -15.17
N THR A 209 -18.53 -58.98 -16.26
CA THR A 209 -18.86 -58.45 -17.60
C THR A 209 -20.12 -59.16 -18.10
N GLU A 210 -21.28 -58.52 -18.06
CA GLU A 210 -22.45 -58.96 -18.78
C GLU A 210 -22.31 -58.59 -20.25
N THR A 211 -22.22 -59.60 -21.09
CA THR A 211 -22.27 -59.48 -22.54
C THR A 211 -23.72 -59.32 -22.95
N ILE A 212 -24.10 -58.18 -23.46
CA ILE A 212 -25.42 -57.98 -24.07
C ILE A 212 -25.30 -58.35 -25.52
N GLU A 213 -25.89 -59.50 -25.89
CA GLU A 213 -26.13 -59.88 -27.30
C GLU A 213 -27.34 -59.09 -27.84
N LEU A 214 -27.09 -58.31 -28.91
CA LEU A 214 -28.12 -57.65 -29.69
C LEU A 214 -28.61 -58.62 -30.75
N ASN A 215 -29.89 -58.97 -30.68
CA ASN A 215 -30.69 -59.50 -31.78
C ASN A 215 -31.42 -58.35 -32.46
#